data_bdc92ec2b8a5633a131823d7076650a4
#
_entry.id   bdc92ec2b8a5633a131823d7076650a4
#
_cell.length_a   1.000
_cell.length_b   1.000
_cell.length_c   1.000
_cell.angle_alpha   90.00
_cell.angle_beta   90.00
_cell.angle_gamma   90.00
#
_symmetry.space_group_name_H-M   'P 1'
#
loop_
_entity.id
_entity.type
_entity.pdbx_description
1 polymer ?
#
loop_
_entity_poly.entity_id
_entity_poly.type
_entity_poly.pdbx_seq_one_letter_code
_entity_poly.pdbx_strand_id
1 'polypeptide(L)'
;MHTFVTRRTALGVAATAALASLTACASDIRPLEDPSVVDPMRPYKGELKFNSYKSTGTYHPASSTKKAENPPMPVPPVNIKSKTTSGMYAALGYWVAALNYLTVTGDATPFKDVDLDGIYVQKMKAYVELYAKNEGWMYGTETPLVADLTEETPQKVDDEQYRWKGIARSHKDAVLHYVPEDRDIRLAETSGDSSDDEVTFVLNYRNNTWMVTIETKSSSTAAPDSSGGSNSGLNV
;
A
#
# COMPACT_ATOMS: atom_id res chain seq x y z
N MET A 1 -57.68 -2.43 -61.78
CA MET A 1 -56.96 -3.62 -61.19
C MET A 1 -55.49 -3.25 -61.08
N HIS A 2 -55.08 -2.83 -59.89
CA HIS A 2 -53.70 -2.44 -59.62
C HIS A 2 -53.17 -3.37 -58.49
N THR A 3 -52.23 -4.22 -58.85
CA THR A 3 -51.55 -5.16 -57.94
C THR A 3 -50.39 -4.40 -57.28
N PHE A 4 -50.45 -4.24 -55.97
CA PHE A 4 -49.34 -3.70 -55.16
C PHE A 4 -48.40 -4.85 -54.80
N VAL A 5 -47.17 -4.78 -55.25
CA VAL A 5 -46.07 -5.65 -54.87
C VAL A 5 -45.41 -5.04 -53.62
N THR A 6 -45.58 -5.71 -52.50
CA THR A 6 -44.92 -5.33 -51.26
C THR A 6 -43.50 -5.88 -51.22
N ARG A 7 -42.50 -5.05 -51.39
CA ARG A 7 -41.09 -5.39 -51.15
C ARG A 7 -40.83 -5.37 -49.61
N ARG A 8 -40.59 -6.51 -49.03
CA ARG A 8 -40.05 -6.63 -47.68
C ARG A 8 -38.56 -6.49 -47.75
N THR A 9 -38.01 -5.33 -47.36
CA THR A 9 -36.60 -5.12 -47.08
C THR A 9 -36.31 -5.63 -45.67
N ALA A 10 -35.61 -6.75 -45.58
CA ALA A 10 -35.04 -7.23 -44.34
C ALA A 10 -33.78 -6.40 -44.05
N LEU A 11 -33.87 -5.47 -43.11
CA LEU A 11 -32.75 -4.79 -42.51
C LEU A 11 -32.14 -5.72 -41.46
N GLY A 12 -31.11 -6.43 -41.82
CA GLY A 12 -30.24 -7.13 -40.91
C GLY A 12 -29.40 -6.11 -40.14
N VAL A 13 -29.79 -5.81 -38.92
CA VAL A 13 -28.94 -5.07 -37.99
C VAL A 13 -27.91 -6.04 -37.45
N ALA A 14 -26.73 -6.03 -38.06
CA ALA A 14 -25.53 -6.61 -37.46
C ALA A 14 -25.09 -5.68 -36.33
N ALA A 15 -25.61 -5.95 -35.14
CA ALA A 15 -25.05 -5.39 -33.90
C ALA A 15 -23.71 -6.08 -33.66
N THR A 16 -22.64 -5.58 -34.24
CA THR A 16 -21.29 -5.85 -33.80
C THR A 16 -21.14 -5.16 -32.44
N ALA A 17 -21.40 -5.93 -31.39
CA ALA A 17 -20.99 -5.57 -30.05
C ALA A 17 -19.45 -5.47 -30.05
N ALA A 18 -18.95 -4.25 -30.22
CA ALA A 18 -17.59 -3.92 -29.83
C ALA A 18 -17.57 -4.01 -28.28
N LEU A 19 -17.37 -5.22 -27.79
CA LEU A 19 -16.84 -5.43 -26.45
C LEU A 19 -15.41 -4.90 -26.46
N ALA A 20 -15.28 -3.56 -26.37
CA ALA A 20 -14.04 -2.94 -26.01
C ALA A 20 -13.68 -3.54 -24.64
N SER A 21 -12.73 -4.44 -24.70
CA SER A 21 -12.05 -5.03 -23.55
C SER A 21 -11.49 -3.93 -22.67
N LEU A 22 -12.29 -3.50 -21.67
CA LEU A 22 -11.81 -2.82 -20.49
C LEU A 22 -11.11 -3.88 -19.60
N THR A 23 -10.10 -4.53 -20.15
CA THR A 23 -9.19 -5.41 -19.45
C THR A 23 -7.90 -4.67 -19.11
N ALA A 24 -8.00 -3.44 -18.68
CA ALA A 24 -6.86 -2.75 -18.12
C ALA A 24 -7.22 -2.31 -16.71
N CYS A 25 -6.51 -2.85 -15.74
CA CYS A 25 -6.44 -2.53 -14.31
C CYS A 25 -7.28 -3.34 -13.31
N ALA A 26 -7.96 -4.42 -13.70
CA ALA A 26 -8.55 -5.34 -12.71
C ALA A 26 -7.63 -6.53 -12.36
N SER A 27 -6.37 -6.52 -12.80
CA SER A 27 -5.54 -7.73 -12.78
C SER A 27 -4.85 -8.03 -11.45
N ASP A 28 -4.95 -7.18 -10.44
CA ASP A 28 -4.35 -7.45 -9.14
C ASP A 28 -5.35 -7.77 -8.01
N ILE A 29 -6.65 -7.67 -8.27
CA ILE A 29 -7.65 -8.21 -7.34
C ILE A 29 -7.77 -9.71 -7.61
N ARG A 30 -6.87 -10.48 -7.04
CA ARG A 30 -6.97 -11.95 -7.07
C ARG A 30 -8.18 -12.39 -6.27
N PRO A 31 -8.92 -13.45 -6.73
CA PRO A 31 -9.93 -14.07 -5.90
C PRO A 31 -9.32 -14.42 -4.55
N LEU A 32 -10.09 -14.27 -3.48
CA LEU A 32 -9.74 -14.71 -2.13
C LEU A 32 -9.30 -16.18 -2.18
N GLU A 33 -8.00 -16.40 -2.30
CA GLU A 33 -7.43 -17.72 -2.02
C GLU A 33 -7.60 -17.97 -0.52
N ASP A 34 -7.97 -19.17 -0.16
CA ASP A 34 -8.19 -19.57 1.23
C ASP A 34 -6.94 -19.19 2.06
N PRO A 35 -7.03 -18.24 3.00
CA PRO A 35 -5.89 -17.79 3.78
C PRO A 35 -5.34 -18.86 4.72
N SER A 36 -5.99 -20.01 4.84
CA SER A 36 -5.53 -21.16 5.65
C SER A 36 -4.47 -22.00 4.94
N VAL A 37 -4.32 -21.88 3.62
CA VAL A 37 -3.30 -22.64 2.87
C VAL A 37 -2.01 -21.83 2.82
N VAL A 38 -1.23 -21.93 3.89
CA VAL A 38 0.16 -21.43 3.89
C VAL A 38 1.01 -22.47 3.18
N ASP A 39 1.43 -22.17 1.95
CA ASP A 39 2.43 -22.99 1.24
C ASP A 39 3.77 -22.85 1.96
N PRO A 40 4.28 -23.90 2.65
CA PRO A 40 5.55 -23.84 3.36
C PRO A 40 6.75 -23.72 2.41
N MET A 41 6.53 -23.89 1.11
CA MET A 41 7.57 -23.79 0.06
C MET A 41 7.51 -22.44 -0.68
N ARG A 42 6.65 -21.52 -0.29
CA ARG A 42 6.55 -20.22 -0.94
C ARG A 42 7.78 -19.37 -0.63
N PRO A 43 8.49 -18.88 -1.64
CA PRO A 43 9.56 -17.91 -1.42
C PRO A 43 8.95 -16.61 -0.87
N TYR A 44 9.51 -16.10 0.21
CA TYR A 44 9.10 -14.82 0.79
C TYR A 44 9.82 -13.63 0.17
N LYS A 45 10.97 -13.87 -0.46
CA LYS A 45 11.74 -12.83 -1.15
C LYS A 45 10.97 -12.30 -2.37
N GLY A 46 11.09 -11.00 -2.64
CA GLY A 46 10.45 -10.29 -3.73
C GLY A 46 9.28 -9.45 -3.26
N GLU A 47 8.42 -9.07 -4.17
CA GLU A 47 7.27 -8.21 -3.89
C GLU A 47 6.35 -8.81 -2.83
N LEU A 48 6.10 -8.02 -1.80
CA LEU A 48 5.21 -8.37 -0.71
C LEU A 48 3.77 -8.41 -1.21
N LYS A 49 3.16 -9.59 -1.15
CA LYS A 49 1.79 -9.81 -1.64
C LYS A 49 0.82 -9.98 -0.50
N PHE A 50 -0.32 -9.32 -0.64
CA PHE A 50 -1.43 -9.44 0.29
C PHE A 50 -2.73 -9.68 -0.48
N ASN A 51 -3.57 -10.61 -0.01
CA ASN A 51 -4.78 -11.05 -0.71
C ASN A 51 -6.03 -11.18 0.19
N SER A 52 -5.95 -10.74 1.45
CA SER A 52 -7.06 -10.85 2.39
C SER A 52 -7.85 -9.54 2.46
N TYR A 53 -8.88 -9.40 1.63
CA TYR A 53 -9.70 -8.20 1.53
C TYR A 53 -11.19 -8.50 1.71
N LYS A 54 -11.91 -7.52 2.25
CA LYS A 54 -13.36 -7.50 2.33
C LYS A 54 -13.92 -6.49 1.33
N SER A 55 -14.83 -6.93 0.48
CA SER A 55 -15.59 -6.04 -0.40
C SER A 55 -16.74 -5.37 0.36
N THR A 56 -16.95 -4.08 0.11
CA THR A 56 -18.07 -3.28 0.64
C THR A 56 -19.09 -2.91 -0.43
N GLY A 57 -18.85 -3.30 -1.68
CA GLY A 57 -19.69 -3.00 -2.83
C GLY A 57 -18.91 -3.18 -4.14
N THR A 58 -19.47 -2.69 -5.25
CA THR A 58 -18.74 -2.61 -6.51
C THR A 58 -17.66 -1.55 -6.39
N TYR A 59 -16.41 -1.97 -6.59
CA TYR A 59 -15.28 -1.07 -6.53
C TYR A 59 -15.18 -0.22 -7.81
N HIS A 60 -15.01 1.09 -7.63
CA HIS A 60 -14.70 2.05 -8.69
C HIS A 60 -13.39 2.76 -8.34
N PRO A 61 -12.33 2.56 -9.14
CA PRO A 61 -11.05 3.21 -8.90
C PRO A 61 -11.15 4.74 -8.91
N ALA A 62 -10.26 5.39 -8.16
CA ALA A 62 -10.12 6.84 -8.21
C ALA A 62 -9.56 7.28 -9.58
N SER A 63 -9.93 8.47 -9.99
CA SER A 63 -9.41 9.17 -11.17
C SER A 63 -8.98 10.59 -10.81
N SER A 64 -8.45 11.35 -11.75
CA SER A 64 -8.14 12.77 -11.56
C SER A 64 -9.35 13.63 -11.18
N THR A 65 -10.59 13.15 -11.42
CA THR A 65 -11.82 13.90 -11.17
C THR A 65 -12.71 13.30 -10.09
N LYS A 66 -12.40 12.09 -9.60
CA LYS A 66 -13.26 11.35 -8.67
C LYS A 66 -12.48 10.50 -7.71
N LYS A 67 -12.88 10.52 -6.44
CA LYS A 67 -12.38 9.61 -5.40
C LYS A 67 -12.76 8.17 -5.68
N ALA A 68 -12.00 7.22 -5.13
CA ALA A 68 -12.37 5.81 -5.12
C ALA A 68 -13.71 5.57 -4.40
N GLU A 69 -14.53 4.67 -4.93
CA GLU A 69 -15.76 4.21 -4.29
C GLU A 69 -15.65 2.72 -3.94
N ASN A 70 -16.01 2.36 -2.72
CA ASN A 70 -15.97 0.99 -2.20
C ASN A 70 -14.64 0.26 -2.41
N PRO A 71 -13.48 0.89 -2.10
CA PRO A 71 -12.21 0.21 -2.22
C PRO A 71 -12.18 -1.03 -1.31
N PRO A 72 -11.57 -2.15 -1.77
CA PRO A 72 -11.46 -3.36 -0.97
C PRO A 72 -10.71 -3.07 0.34
N MET A 73 -11.36 -3.32 1.48
CA MET A 73 -10.78 -3.09 2.79
C MET A 73 -9.93 -4.30 3.21
N PRO A 74 -8.65 -4.12 3.57
CA PRO A 74 -7.83 -5.22 4.07
C PRO A 74 -8.38 -5.75 5.40
N VAL A 75 -8.34 -7.08 5.56
CA VAL A 75 -8.72 -7.75 6.80
C VAL A 75 -7.58 -8.63 7.30
N PRO A 76 -7.38 -8.74 8.63
CA PRO A 76 -6.28 -9.52 9.19
C PRO A 76 -6.38 -11.00 8.75
N PRO A 77 -5.30 -11.58 8.19
CA PRO A 77 -5.26 -13.01 7.90
C PRO A 77 -5.33 -13.86 9.16
N VAL A 78 -5.82 -15.09 9.06
CA VAL A 78 -6.01 -16.00 10.22
C VAL A 78 -4.69 -16.31 10.96
N ASN A 79 -3.57 -16.34 10.23
CA ASN A 79 -2.24 -16.64 10.78
C ASN A 79 -1.46 -15.40 11.25
N ILE A 80 -2.04 -14.21 11.20
CA ILE A 80 -1.36 -12.94 11.53
C ILE A 80 -0.73 -12.93 12.93
N LYS A 81 -1.27 -13.73 13.85
CA LYS A 81 -0.79 -13.82 15.25
C LYS A 81 0.22 -14.95 15.48
N SER A 82 0.54 -15.75 14.46
CA SER A 82 1.46 -16.88 14.60
C SER A 82 2.90 -16.40 14.73
N LYS A 83 3.66 -16.94 15.70
CA LYS A 83 5.12 -16.70 15.84
C LYS A 83 5.91 -17.57 14.86
N THR A 84 5.62 -17.42 13.56
CA THR A 84 6.26 -18.15 12.46
C THR A 84 6.64 -17.16 11.35
N THR A 85 7.52 -17.56 10.44
CA THR A 85 7.88 -16.73 9.28
C THR A 85 6.66 -16.36 8.46
N SER A 86 5.72 -17.30 8.27
CA SER A 86 4.47 -17.02 7.54
C SER A 86 3.56 -16.05 8.30
N GLY A 87 3.50 -16.11 9.64
CA GLY A 87 2.75 -15.15 10.44
C GLY A 87 3.36 -13.74 10.38
N MET A 88 4.68 -13.64 10.44
CA MET A 88 5.40 -12.37 10.24
C MET A 88 5.18 -11.80 8.85
N TYR A 89 5.24 -12.62 7.80
CA TYR A 89 4.92 -12.21 6.43
C TYR A 89 3.47 -11.72 6.30
N ALA A 90 2.52 -12.44 6.90
CA ALA A 90 1.11 -12.07 6.90
C ALA A 90 0.87 -10.72 7.62
N ALA A 91 1.55 -10.50 8.75
CA ALA A 91 1.48 -9.24 9.49
C ALA A 91 2.07 -8.07 8.70
N LEU A 92 3.22 -8.28 8.06
CA LEU A 92 3.85 -7.27 7.22
C LEU A 92 3.00 -6.94 5.99
N GLY A 93 2.46 -7.97 5.32
CA GLY A 93 1.54 -7.79 4.18
C GLY A 93 0.28 -7.02 4.57
N TYR A 94 -0.33 -7.37 5.70
CA TYR A 94 -1.48 -6.64 6.23
C TYR A 94 -1.15 -5.20 6.59
N TRP A 95 0.03 -4.95 7.20
CA TRP A 95 0.48 -3.61 7.54
C TRP A 95 0.63 -2.73 6.28
N VAL A 96 1.28 -3.23 5.22
CA VAL A 96 1.42 -2.49 3.94
C VAL A 96 0.05 -2.28 3.29
N ALA A 97 -0.82 -3.28 3.28
CA ALA A 97 -2.16 -3.17 2.70
C ALA A 97 -3.03 -2.15 3.47
N ALA A 98 -2.96 -2.14 4.81
CA ALA A 98 -3.66 -1.17 5.66
C ALA A 98 -3.15 0.25 5.44
N LEU A 99 -1.83 0.42 5.25
CA LEU A 99 -1.22 1.71 4.93
C LEU A 99 -1.67 2.21 3.55
N ASN A 100 -1.67 1.34 2.54
CA ASN A 100 -2.19 1.66 1.21
C ASN A 100 -3.66 2.06 1.26
N TYR A 101 -4.49 1.30 1.99
CA TYR A 101 -5.91 1.61 2.17
C TYR A 101 -6.11 2.99 2.81
N LEU A 102 -5.37 3.30 3.88
CA LEU A 102 -5.39 4.63 4.50
C LEU A 102 -5.03 5.72 3.49
N THR A 103 -4.00 5.50 2.69
CA THR A 103 -3.51 6.48 1.72
C THR A 103 -4.55 6.75 0.61
N VAL A 104 -5.30 5.74 0.15
CA VAL A 104 -6.29 5.90 -0.93
C VAL A 104 -7.70 6.26 -0.44
N THR A 105 -7.96 6.19 0.87
CA THR A 105 -9.31 6.45 1.44
C THR A 105 -9.33 7.51 2.52
N GLY A 106 -8.22 7.77 3.19
CA GLY A 106 -8.15 8.53 4.44
C GLY A 106 -8.67 7.77 5.66
N ASP A 107 -9.11 6.51 5.50
CA ASP A 107 -9.64 5.69 6.60
C ASP A 107 -8.52 4.83 7.24
N ALA A 108 -8.20 5.14 8.50
CA ALA A 108 -7.19 4.45 9.28
C ALA A 108 -7.71 3.21 10.02
N THR A 109 -8.97 2.82 9.82
CA THR A 109 -9.61 1.74 10.60
C THR A 109 -8.81 0.42 10.54
N PRO A 110 -8.41 -0.11 9.36
CA PRO A 110 -7.63 -1.35 9.32
C PRO A 110 -6.24 -1.19 9.95
N PHE A 111 -5.66 0.01 9.88
CA PHE A 111 -4.31 0.25 10.36
C PHE A 111 -4.19 0.21 11.88
N LYS A 112 -5.27 0.49 12.61
CA LYS A 112 -5.31 0.46 14.08
C LYS A 112 -4.98 -0.91 14.67
N ASP A 113 -5.22 -1.98 13.93
CA ASP A 113 -4.94 -3.35 14.40
C ASP A 113 -3.44 -3.70 14.42
N VAL A 114 -2.60 -2.94 13.72
CA VAL A 114 -1.15 -3.18 13.56
C VAL A 114 -0.27 -1.99 13.94
N ASP A 115 -0.87 -0.87 14.30
CA ASP A 115 -0.22 0.35 14.82
C ASP A 115 -0.79 0.70 16.19
N LEU A 116 -0.60 -0.19 17.16
CA LEU A 116 -1.18 -0.07 18.51
C LEU A 116 -0.78 1.22 19.23
N ASP A 117 0.41 1.74 18.93
CA ASP A 117 0.92 2.98 19.52
C ASP A 117 0.46 4.23 18.72
N GLY A 118 -0.22 4.04 17.60
CA GLY A 118 -0.74 5.11 16.74
C GLY A 118 0.34 5.96 16.04
N ILE A 119 1.59 5.50 16.04
CA ILE A 119 2.74 6.25 15.51
C ILE A 119 2.60 6.49 14.00
N TYR A 120 2.22 5.46 13.25
CA TYR A 120 2.06 5.56 11.80
C TYR A 120 0.79 6.30 11.41
N VAL A 121 -0.31 6.10 12.13
CA VAL A 121 -1.53 6.91 11.94
C VAL A 121 -1.21 8.39 12.13
N GLN A 122 -0.39 8.72 13.13
CA GLN A 122 0.03 10.11 13.33
C GLN A 122 0.94 10.63 12.21
N LYS A 123 1.86 9.81 11.69
CA LYS A 123 2.69 10.16 10.51
C LYS A 123 1.85 10.38 9.26
N MET A 124 0.76 9.60 9.09
CA MET A 124 -0.15 9.67 7.95
C MET A 124 -1.32 10.66 8.15
N LYS A 125 -1.29 11.44 9.23
CA LYS A 125 -2.36 12.40 9.58
C LYS A 125 -2.70 13.34 8.43
N ALA A 126 -1.70 13.79 7.67
CA ALA A 126 -1.92 14.66 6.52
C ALA A 126 -2.87 14.06 5.48
N TYR A 127 -2.75 12.74 5.20
CA TYR A 127 -3.68 12.04 4.29
C TYR A 127 -5.08 11.93 4.89
N VAL A 128 -5.19 11.58 6.18
CA VAL A 128 -6.49 11.52 6.87
C VAL A 128 -7.21 12.88 6.80
N GLU A 129 -6.49 13.96 7.09
CA GLU A 129 -7.04 15.33 7.04
C GLU A 129 -7.40 15.76 5.62
N LEU A 130 -6.57 15.43 4.63
CA LEU A 130 -6.82 15.72 3.21
C LEU A 130 -8.18 15.17 2.76
N TYR A 131 -8.47 13.91 3.09
CA TYR A 131 -9.74 13.27 2.78
C TYR A 131 -10.91 13.86 3.59
N ALA A 132 -10.69 14.09 4.89
CA ALA A 132 -11.74 14.64 5.78
C ALA A 132 -12.19 16.05 5.37
N LYS A 133 -11.26 16.87 4.88
CA LYS A 133 -11.53 18.24 4.41
C LYS A 133 -11.96 18.29 2.94
N ASN A 134 -11.97 17.16 2.24
CA ASN A 134 -12.17 17.10 0.78
C ASN A 134 -11.16 17.94 -0.03
N GLU A 135 -9.94 18.08 0.48
CA GLU A 135 -8.87 18.85 -0.15
C GLU A 135 -8.05 18.03 -1.14
N GLY A 136 -8.33 16.72 -1.29
CA GLY A 136 -7.65 15.90 -2.29
C GLY A 136 -7.91 14.41 -2.12
N TRP A 137 -7.32 13.63 -3.02
CA TRP A 137 -7.35 12.16 -2.99
C TRP A 137 -6.21 11.56 -3.82
N MET A 138 -5.90 10.30 -3.52
CA MET A 138 -4.94 9.51 -4.28
C MET A 138 -5.62 8.81 -5.45
N TYR A 139 -4.96 8.77 -6.62
CA TYR A 139 -5.42 8.03 -7.79
C TYR A 139 -4.25 7.43 -8.57
N GLY A 140 -4.55 6.66 -9.64
CA GLY A 140 -3.56 6.04 -10.53
C GLY A 140 -3.12 4.65 -10.09
N THR A 141 -3.23 4.32 -8.80
CA THR A 141 -2.95 2.99 -8.25
C THR A 141 -3.71 2.77 -6.94
N GLU A 142 -3.97 1.51 -6.60
CA GLU A 142 -4.52 1.08 -5.31
C GLU A 142 -3.42 0.75 -4.28
N THR A 143 -2.19 0.66 -4.76
CA THR A 143 -1.00 0.33 -3.96
C THR A 143 0.06 1.44 -4.07
N PRO A 144 -0.20 2.64 -3.50
CA PRO A 144 0.75 3.75 -3.54
C PRO A 144 2.12 3.42 -2.94
N LEU A 145 2.16 2.56 -1.93
CA LEU A 145 3.39 2.00 -1.37
C LEU A 145 3.59 0.57 -1.87
N VAL A 146 4.75 0.32 -2.47
CA VAL A 146 5.23 -1.02 -2.86
C VAL A 146 6.39 -1.40 -1.96
N ALA A 147 6.38 -2.62 -1.46
CA ALA A 147 7.45 -3.18 -0.66
C ALA A 147 7.94 -4.51 -1.24
N ASP A 148 9.25 -4.66 -1.35
CA ASP A 148 9.92 -5.89 -1.76
C ASP A 148 10.81 -6.39 -0.64
N LEU A 149 10.73 -7.68 -0.30
CA LEU A 149 11.66 -8.31 0.63
C LEU A 149 12.93 -8.76 -0.11
N THR A 150 14.09 -8.43 0.43
CA THR A 150 15.38 -8.79 -0.17
C THR A 150 15.95 -10.11 0.35
N GLU A 151 15.38 -10.63 1.44
CA GLU A 151 15.77 -11.87 2.11
C GLU A 151 14.59 -12.85 2.22
N GLU A 152 14.87 -14.17 2.14
CA GLU A 152 13.84 -15.22 2.26
C GLU A 152 13.26 -15.33 3.67
N THR A 153 14.04 -15.01 4.69
CA THR A 153 13.63 -15.13 6.09
C THR A 153 14.10 -13.92 6.88
N PRO A 154 13.34 -13.50 7.90
CA PRO A 154 13.77 -12.44 8.79
C PRO A 154 14.92 -12.89 9.69
N GLN A 155 15.76 -11.95 10.06
CA GLN A 155 16.81 -12.15 11.07
C GLN A 155 16.19 -12.03 12.46
N LYS A 156 16.42 -13.06 13.29
CA LYS A 156 16.00 -13.03 14.69
C LYS A 156 16.94 -12.11 15.50
N VAL A 157 16.40 -11.16 16.22
CA VAL A 157 17.13 -10.33 17.19
C VAL A 157 17.01 -10.95 18.57
N ASP A 158 15.78 -11.27 19.01
CA ASP A 158 15.46 -11.98 20.23
C ASP A 158 14.16 -12.81 20.05
N ASP A 159 13.54 -13.29 21.14
CA ASP A 159 12.33 -14.13 21.04
C ASP A 159 11.07 -13.36 20.62
N GLU A 160 11.11 -12.04 20.65
CA GLU A 160 9.98 -11.19 20.32
C GLU A 160 10.26 -10.19 19.20
N GLN A 161 11.53 -10.06 18.77
CA GLN A 161 11.93 -9.10 17.75
C GLN A 161 12.64 -9.78 16.57
N TYR A 162 12.21 -9.40 15.39
CA TYR A 162 12.80 -9.83 14.11
C TYR A 162 13.02 -8.63 13.19
N ARG A 163 14.00 -8.73 12.31
CA ARG A 163 14.34 -7.72 11.30
C ARG A 163 14.30 -8.35 9.92
N TRP A 164 13.57 -7.74 9.01
CA TRP A 164 13.47 -8.21 7.63
C TRP A 164 13.85 -7.10 6.68
N LYS A 165 14.92 -7.33 5.90
CA LYS A 165 15.38 -6.33 4.94
C LYS A 165 14.50 -6.30 3.72
N GLY A 166 14.30 -5.10 3.18
CA GLY A 166 13.50 -4.88 2.00
C GLY A 166 13.81 -3.55 1.33
N ILE A 167 13.03 -3.28 0.30
CA ILE A 167 12.99 -2.02 -0.42
C ILE A 167 11.55 -1.50 -0.32
N ALA A 168 11.40 -0.25 0.04
CA ALA A 168 10.12 0.44 0.01
C ALA A 168 10.18 1.58 -1.00
N ARG A 169 9.14 1.72 -1.82
CA ARG A 169 9.07 2.76 -2.84
C ARG A 169 7.64 3.22 -3.08
N SER A 170 7.50 4.44 -3.56
CA SER A 170 6.23 4.90 -4.11
C SER A 170 5.97 4.24 -5.47
N HIS A 171 4.72 3.81 -5.68
CA HIS A 171 4.32 3.32 -6.99
C HIS A 171 4.42 4.44 -8.03
N LYS A 172 4.99 4.13 -9.22
CA LYS A 172 5.23 5.12 -10.28
C LYS A 172 3.98 5.87 -10.75
N ASP A 173 2.81 5.23 -10.67
CA ASP A 173 1.52 5.77 -11.09
C ASP A 173 0.73 6.40 -9.94
N ALA A 174 1.28 6.43 -8.72
CA ALA A 174 0.65 7.07 -7.57
C ALA A 174 0.65 8.59 -7.72
N VAL A 175 -0.54 9.17 -7.80
CA VAL A 175 -0.74 10.61 -7.96
C VAL A 175 -1.69 11.12 -6.88
N LEU A 176 -1.28 12.17 -6.19
CA LEU A 176 -2.13 12.93 -5.29
C LEU A 176 -2.76 14.10 -6.06
N HIS A 177 -4.08 14.11 -6.19
CA HIS A 177 -4.82 15.28 -6.65
C HIS A 177 -5.05 16.22 -5.46
N TYR A 178 -4.53 17.45 -5.54
CA TYR A 178 -4.69 18.47 -4.50
C TYR A 178 -5.66 19.56 -4.98
N VAL A 179 -6.89 19.51 -4.47
CA VAL A 179 -8.02 20.34 -4.90
C VAL A 179 -7.78 21.85 -4.73
N PRO A 180 -7.21 22.37 -3.62
CA PRO A 180 -7.05 23.79 -3.43
C PRO A 180 -6.21 24.50 -4.49
N GLU A 181 -5.31 23.78 -5.15
CA GLU A 181 -4.43 24.31 -6.19
C GLU A 181 -4.74 23.72 -7.58
N ASP A 182 -5.77 22.84 -7.66
CA ASP A 182 -6.08 22.06 -8.88
C ASP A 182 -4.81 21.41 -9.47
N ARG A 183 -4.04 20.74 -8.62
CA ARG A 183 -2.70 20.23 -8.95
C ARG A 183 -2.56 18.76 -8.68
N ASP A 184 -1.92 18.06 -9.61
CA ASP A 184 -1.51 16.68 -9.47
C ASP A 184 -0.05 16.59 -9.02
N ILE A 185 0.20 15.78 -8.00
CA ILE A 185 1.53 15.56 -7.41
C ILE A 185 1.85 14.07 -7.53
N ARG A 186 2.86 13.72 -8.33
CA ARG A 186 3.36 12.34 -8.43
C ARG A 186 4.20 12.00 -7.22
N LEU A 187 3.84 10.94 -6.49
CA LEU A 187 4.57 10.56 -5.29
C LEU A 187 6.02 10.16 -5.59
N ALA A 188 6.25 9.47 -6.69
CA ALA A 188 7.58 9.07 -7.11
C ALA A 188 8.53 10.27 -7.34
N GLU A 189 8.00 11.44 -7.72
CA GLU A 189 8.79 12.65 -7.94
C GLU A 189 9.09 13.43 -6.65
N THR A 190 8.30 13.19 -5.59
CA THR A 190 8.48 13.88 -4.29
C THR A 190 9.46 13.17 -3.37
N SER A 191 9.75 11.90 -3.63
CA SER A 191 10.57 11.04 -2.76
C SER A 191 12.09 11.27 -2.91
N GLY A 192 12.53 12.29 -3.71
CA GLY A 192 13.95 12.53 -3.97
C GLY A 192 14.55 11.53 -4.97
N ASP A 193 15.87 11.65 -5.20
CA ASP A 193 16.59 10.97 -6.28
C ASP A 193 16.76 9.44 -6.10
N SER A 194 16.31 8.86 -5.00
CA SER A 194 16.35 7.42 -4.77
C SER A 194 14.97 6.81 -4.92
N SER A 195 14.72 6.22 -6.09
CA SER A 195 13.47 5.51 -6.38
C SER A 195 13.20 4.33 -5.43
N ASP A 196 14.23 3.77 -4.80
CA ASP A 196 14.17 2.57 -3.98
C ASP A 196 14.91 2.78 -2.66
N ASP A 197 14.18 3.05 -1.59
CA ASP A 197 14.75 3.16 -0.26
C ASP A 197 14.97 1.77 0.36
N GLU A 198 16.24 1.42 0.62
CA GLU A 198 16.55 0.26 1.44
C GLU A 198 16.03 0.49 2.86
N VAL A 199 15.14 -0.39 3.28
CA VAL A 199 14.50 -0.36 4.59
C VAL A 199 14.73 -1.65 5.37
N THR A 200 14.63 -1.56 6.68
CA THR A 200 14.49 -2.72 7.54
C THR A 200 13.13 -2.68 8.20
N PHE A 201 12.29 -3.68 7.91
CA PHE A 201 11.07 -3.91 8.64
C PHE A 201 11.40 -4.55 9.97
N VAL A 202 11.06 -3.90 11.07
CA VAL A 202 11.22 -4.42 12.42
C VAL A 202 9.88 -4.94 12.89
N LEU A 203 9.81 -6.24 13.15
CA LEU A 203 8.63 -6.92 13.64
C LEU A 203 8.80 -7.23 15.13
N ASN A 204 7.95 -6.65 15.97
CA ASN A 204 7.92 -6.88 17.39
C ASN A 204 6.65 -7.63 17.79
N TYR A 205 6.79 -8.74 18.50
CA TYR A 205 5.64 -9.51 19.00
C TYR A 205 5.23 -9.01 20.38
N ARG A 206 4.09 -8.33 20.46
CA ARG A 206 3.56 -7.78 21.71
C ARG A 206 2.06 -7.99 21.78
N ASN A 207 1.54 -8.26 22.97
CA ASN A 207 0.09 -8.43 23.19
C ASN A 207 -0.56 -9.43 22.20
N ASN A 208 0.15 -10.53 21.93
CA ASN A 208 -0.30 -11.59 21.00
C ASN A 208 -0.52 -11.10 19.56
N THR A 209 0.24 -10.12 19.10
CA THR A 209 0.22 -9.62 17.73
C THR A 209 1.60 -9.12 17.29
N TRP A 210 1.84 -9.07 15.99
CA TRP A 210 3.03 -8.46 15.42
C TRP A 210 2.79 -6.97 15.19
N MET A 211 3.69 -6.15 15.71
CA MET A 211 3.79 -4.73 15.40
C MET A 211 4.90 -4.52 14.39
N VAL A 212 4.64 -3.74 13.35
CA VAL A 212 5.60 -3.45 12.28
C VAL A 212 6.07 -2.01 12.38
N THR A 213 7.38 -1.81 12.33
CA THR A 213 8.00 -0.48 12.17
C THR A 213 9.02 -0.51 11.05
N ILE A 214 9.33 0.65 10.46
CA ILE A 214 10.34 0.78 9.39
C ILE A 214 11.52 1.60 9.92
N GLU A 215 12.73 1.07 9.72
CA GLU A 215 13.98 1.81 9.85
C GLU A 215 14.55 2.07 8.45
N THR A 216 14.90 3.32 8.17
CA THR A 216 15.57 3.74 6.93
C THR A 216 17.06 3.97 7.19
N LYS A 217 17.93 3.73 6.21
CA LYS A 217 19.37 3.94 6.36
C LYS A 217 19.77 5.39 6.69
N SER A 218 18.95 6.38 6.33
CA SER A 218 19.22 7.79 6.57
C SER A 218 19.10 8.24 8.03
N SER A 219 18.54 7.44 8.92
CA SER A 219 18.41 7.75 10.35
C SER A 219 19.65 7.40 11.20
N SER A 220 20.68 6.84 10.58
CA SER A 220 21.91 6.35 11.28
C SER A 220 23.07 7.34 11.30
N THR A 221 22.88 8.63 10.97
CA THR A 221 23.99 9.59 11.01
C THR A 221 23.73 10.67 12.04
N ALA A 222 24.42 10.57 13.13
CA ALA A 222 25.04 11.51 14.06
C ALA A 222 24.73 11.19 15.52
N ALA A 223 25.51 10.29 16.08
CA ALA A 223 25.94 10.51 17.46
C ALA A 223 26.84 11.76 17.43
N PRO A 224 26.62 12.79 18.23
CA PRO A 224 27.57 13.90 18.32
C PRO A 224 28.85 13.34 18.97
N ASP A 225 29.93 13.38 18.20
CA ASP A 225 31.26 13.10 18.69
C ASP A 225 31.60 14.13 19.77
N SER A 226 31.51 13.70 21.02
CA SER A 226 31.95 14.47 22.16
C SER A 226 33.47 14.33 22.32
N SER A 227 34.23 14.85 21.39
CA SER A 227 35.63 15.10 21.62
C SER A 227 35.82 16.47 22.27
N GLY A 228 35.94 16.43 23.59
CA GLY A 228 36.40 17.54 24.40
C GLY A 228 37.75 18.05 23.91
N GLY A 229 37.77 19.29 23.52
CA GLY A 229 38.97 20.09 23.32
C GLY A 229 39.00 21.22 24.34
N SER A 230 39.53 20.92 25.52
CA SER A 230 40.03 21.96 26.43
C SER A 230 41.17 22.71 25.74
N ASN A 231 41.00 24.00 25.57
CA ASN A 231 42.18 24.90 25.48
C ASN A 231 41.89 26.18 26.26
N SER A 232 42.44 26.18 27.44
CA SER A 232 42.76 27.37 28.23
C SER A 232 43.87 28.14 27.52
N GLY A 233 43.66 29.43 27.29
CA GLY A 233 44.66 30.37 26.80
C GLY A 233 44.26 31.78 27.23
N LEU A 234 44.75 32.17 28.40
CA LEU A 234 44.91 33.55 28.86
C LEU A 234 45.79 34.31 27.88
N ASN A 235 45.45 35.56 27.54
CA ASN A 235 46.30 36.75 27.83
C ASN A 235 45.85 37.97 27.01
N VAL A 236 45.75 39.04 27.78
CA VAL A 236 45.82 40.51 27.59
C VAL A 236 44.56 41.16 27.11
#